data_372b6966c48b38665881ea0b4ff1e506
#
_entry.id   372b6966c48b38665881ea0b4ff1e506
#
_cell.length_a   1.000
_cell.length_b   1.000
_cell.length_c   1.000
_cell.angle_alpha   90.00
_cell.angle_beta   90.00
_cell.angle_gamma   90.00
#
_symmetry.space_group_name_H-M   'P 1'
#
loop_
_entity.id
_entity.type
_entity.pdbx_description
1 polymer ?
#
loop_
_entity_poly.entity_id
_entity_poly.type
_entity_poly.pdbx_seq_one_letter_code
_entity_poly.pdbx_strand_id
1 'polypeptide(L)'
;MTEAPNTRARRWLRPAAGLAAVVAVSAATGWGVASLAAPTAAPDTATVRAALKLRLPKTPIDAIECSGLGGLCEVASKSTLFYVDRTAKYLVIGRVYDMEARQDLTAARLLALNPDLLTAGAARREAGEDEPPQKRPSVPTRVSLAGLPANGAITWGPADGPKVVVFSDFNCSYCKKLEGELKAIGARVEERPISIFGAESRQVAEQVLCSPRPEMSLRMAYSGLALANPKPCDTSGLDANEAFAKAHGFGGTPVIVRPSDGAVLEGYRPAAALREFLRAAPRQTSKG
;
A
#
# COMPACT_ATOMS: atom_id res chain seq x y z
N MET A 1 -30.37 -58.67 17.10
CA MET A 1 -29.21 -59.59 17.11
C MET A 1 -28.07 -58.71 17.53
N THR A 2 -27.83 -58.58 18.82
CA THR A 2 -26.78 -59.30 19.60
C THR A 2 -25.40 -58.82 19.24
N GLU A 3 -24.52 -58.22 20.03
CA GLU A 3 -24.32 -58.29 21.50
C GLU A 3 -23.15 -57.32 21.84
N ALA A 4 -23.22 -56.61 22.93
CA ALA A 4 -22.08 -56.25 23.76
C ALA A 4 -21.84 -57.47 24.68
N PRO A 5 -20.81 -57.59 25.51
CA PRO A 5 -19.98 -56.58 26.21
C PRO A 5 -18.50 -57.03 26.41
N ASN A 6 -17.62 -56.34 27.07
CA ASN A 6 -17.17 -56.73 28.40
C ASN A 6 -16.10 -55.79 29.01
N THR A 7 -16.40 -55.37 30.17
CA THR A 7 -15.59 -54.77 31.23
C THR A 7 -14.47 -55.68 31.72
N ARG A 8 -13.32 -55.14 32.08
CA ARG A 8 -12.54 -55.60 33.25
C ARG A 8 -11.66 -54.53 33.85
N ALA A 9 -12.14 -54.06 34.99
CA ALA A 9 -11.35 -53.36 36.01
C ALA A 9 -10.31 -54.27 36.59
N ARG A 10 -9.11 -53.77 36.83
CA ARG A 10 -8.16 -54.35 37.80
C ARG A 10 -7.71 -53.27 38.77
N ARG A 11 -8.29 -53.36 39.95
CA ARG A 11 -7.77 -52.84 41.21
C ARG A 11 -6.54 -53.64 41.60
N TRP A 12 -5.47 -52.99 42.05
CA TRP A 12 -4.51 -53.54 42.99
C TRP A 12 -4.03 -52.44 43.91
N LEU A 13 -4.50 -52.41 45.08
CA LEU A 13 -4.01 -52.50 46.46
C LEU A 13 -2.69 -51.77 46.77
N ARG A 14 -2.83 -50.85 47.72
CA ARG A 14 -1.77 -50.26 48.57
C ARG A 14 -1.24 -51.30 49.54
N PRO A 15 0.02 -51.15 50.02
CA PRO A 15 0.17 -51.03 51.46
C PRO A 15 0.97 -49.81 51.92
N ALA A 16 0.62 -49.41 53.13
CA ALA A 16 1.25 -48.38 53.93
C ALA A 16 2.39 -49.00 54.76
N ALA A 17 3.25 -48.13 55.19
CA ALA A 17 3.95 -48.09 56.46
C ALA A 17 5.49 -47.99 56.35
N GLY A 18 6.02 -47.05 57.12
CA GLY A 18 7.41 -47.07 57.55
C GLY A 18 8.01 -45.66 57.77
N LEU A 19 7.77 -45.08 58.98
CA LEU A 19 8.54 -43.98 59.53
C LEU A 19 10.02 -44.36 59.70
N ALA A 20 10.93 -43.45 59.30
CA ALA A 20 12.20 -43.26 60.02
C ALA A 20 12.72 -41.83 59.76
N ALA A 21 12.74 -41.03 60.78
CA ALA A 21 13.38 -39.75 60.85
C ALA A 21 14.91 -39.92 60.89
N VAL A 22 15.61 -39.21 60.01
CA VAL A 22 17.04 -38.93 60.19
C VAL A 22 17.21 -37.41 59.89
N VAL A 23 17.44 -36.68 60.99
CA VAL A 23 17.88 -35.31 60.93
C VAL A 23 19.37 -35.33 60.63
N ALA A 24 19.78 -34.92 59.46
CA ALA A 24 21.18 -34.59 59.15
C ALA A 24 21.25 -33.11 58.80
N VAL A 25 21.77 -32.32 59.72
CA VAL A 25 22.20 -30.95 59.52
C VAL A 25 23.42 -31.02 58.61
N SER A 26 23.26 -30.58 57.36
CA SER A 26 24.37 -30.30 56.48
C SER A 26 24.27 -28.85 56.04
N ALA A 27 25.06 -28.01 56.71
CA ALA A 27 25.40 -26.68 56.21
C ALA A 27 26.25 -26.88 54.93
N ALA A 28 25.66 -26.74 53.78
CA ALA A 28 26.37 -26.67 52.51
C ALA A 28 25.96 -25.38 51.82
N THR A 29 26.93 -24.53 51.68
CA THR A 29 27.03 -23.32 50.90
C THR A 29 26.23 -23.39 49.61
N GLY A 30 25.05 -22.76 49.62
CA GLY A 30 24.26 -22.54 48.42
C GLY A 30 24.93 -21.49 47.52
N TRP A 31 25.64 -21.94 46.51
CA TRP A 31 25.95 -21.11 45.36
C TRP A 31 24.66 -21.02 44.56
N GLY A 32 23.85 -20.01 44.85
CA GLY A 32 22.78 -19.60 43.99
C GLY A 32 23.41 -19.14 42.68
N VAL A 33 23.29 -19.94 41.64
CA VAL A 33 23.43 -19.45 40.25
C VAL A 33 22.22 -18.53 40.01
N ALA A 34 22.37 -17.27 40.45
CA ALA A 34 21.55 -16.21 39.89
C ALA A 34 21.86 -16.20 38.41
N SER A 35 20.95 -16.76 37.62
CA SER A 35 20.89 -16.46 36.20
C SER A 35 20.71 -14.96 36.07
N LEU A 36 21.82 -14.24 35.95
CA LEU A 36 21.84 -12.89 35.47
C LEU A 36 21.32 -12.96 34.03
N ALA A 37 20.00 -12.84 33.87
CA ALA A 37 19.44 -12.39 32.61
C ALA A 37 20.12 -11.05 32.37
N ALA A 38 21.16 -11.06 31.55
CA ALA A 38 21.78 -9.82 31.09
C ALA A 38 20.64 -8.96 30.52
N PRO A 39 20.45 -7.73 30.96
CA PRO A 39 19.54 -6.83 30.29
C PRO A 39 19.99 -6.82 28.84
N THR A 40 19.13 -7.22 27.93
CA THR A 40 19.38 -7.06 26.50
C THR A 40 19.61 -5.58 26.31
N ALA A 41 20.89 -5.19 26.23
CA ALA A 41 21.27 -3.82 26.03
C ALA A 41 20.44 -3.27 24.87
N ALA A 42 19.76 -2.16 25.09
CA ALA A 42 19.10 -1.46 24.00
C ALA A 42 20.15 -1.28 22.90
N PRO A 43 19.86 -1.66 21.66
CA PRO A 43 20.87 -1.59 20.61
C PRO A 43 21.34 -0.16 20.53
N ASP A 44 22.66 -0.02 20.60
CA ASP A 44 23.31 1.24 20.47
C ASP A 44 22.89 1.89 19.15
N THR A 45 22.32 3.07 19.21
CA THR A 45 21.94 3.88 18.05
C THR A 45 23.14 4.09 17.09
N ALA A 46 24.35 4.03 17.63
CA ALA A 46 25.60 4.09 16.85
C ALA A 46 25.73 2.88 15.90
N THR A 47 25.38 1.68 16.36
CA THR A 47 25.39 0.46 15.54
C THR A 47 24.39 0.56 14.39
N VAL A 48 23.16 1.01 14.68
CA VAL A 48 22.11 1.23 13.65
C VAL A 48 22.58 2.30 12.65
N ARG A 49 23.16 3.38 13.15
CA ARG A 49 23.70 4.47 12.31
C ARG A 49 24.81 3.99 11.39
N ALA A 50 25.73 3.19 11.88
CA ALA A 50 26.83 2.62 11.08
C ALA A 50 26.28 1.71 9.97
N ALA A 51 25.31 0.84 10.29
CA ALA A 51 24.68 -0.04 9.32
C ALA A 51 23.88 0.75 8.25
N LEU A 52 23.18 1.82 8.66
CA LEU A 52 22.45 2.71 7.73
C LEU A 52 23.42 3.45 6.79
N LYS A 53 24.54 3.97 7.28
CA LYS A 53 25.52 4.63 6.43
C LYS A 53 26.06 3.73 5.32
N LEU A 54 26.23 2.44 5.60
CA LEU A 54 26.66 1.47 4.58
C LEU A 54 25.58 1.18 3.55
N ARG A 55 24.31 1.12 3.97
CA ARG A 55 23.19 0.73 3.10
C ARG A 55 22.53 1.91 2.38
N LEU A 56 22.54 3.08 3.00
CA LEU A 56 21.95 4.31 2.50
C LEU A 56 22.99 5.46 2.49
N PRO A 57 24.11 5.33 1.75
CA PRO A 57 25.23 6.25 1.84
C PRO A 57 24.89 7.69 1.43
N LYS A 58 23.83 7.90 0.65
CA LYS A 58 23.38 9.22 0.17
C LYS A 58 22.30 9.85 1.04
N THR A 59 21.78 9.13 2.07
CA THR A 59 20.70 9.60 2.92
C THR A 59 21.29 10.25 4.16
N PRO A 60 21.07 11.55 4.41
CA PRO A 60 21.47 12.19 5.66
C PRO A 60 20.68 11.58 6.81
N ILE A 61 21.34 11.31 7.93
CA ILE A 61 20.71 10.76 9.13
C ILE A 61 20.92 11.76 10.28
N ASP A 62 19.85 12.48 10.61
CA ASP A 62 19.92 13.55 11.61
C ASP A 62 19.74 12.98 13.02
N ALA A 63 18.75 12.13 13.23
CA ALA A 63 18.49 11.50 14.51
C ALA A 63 18.07 10.03 14.34
N ILE A 64 18.35 9.22 15.37
CA ILE A 64 17.86 7.83 15.49
C ILE A 64 17.37 7.66 16.92
N GLU A 65 16.15 7.14 17.04
CA GLU A 65 15.52 6.82 18.32
C GLU A 65 15.04 5.37 18.27
N CYS A 66 15.51 4.52 19.19
CA CYS A 66 15.21 3.08 19.23
C CYS A 66 14.35 2.67 20.42
N SER A 67 13.84 3.63 21.19
CA SER A 67 12.95 3.38 22.33
C SER A 67 11.47 3.57 21.93
N GLY A 68 10.60 2.80 22.54
CA GLY A 68 9.15 3.04 22.46
C GLY A 68 8.39 2.49 21.25
N LEU A 69 9.04 1.91 20.24
CA LEU A 69 8.37 1.41 19.02
C LEU A 69 8.49 -0.12 18.83
N GLY A 70 8.45 -0.89 19.91
CA GLY A 70 8.32 -2.36 19.80
C GLY A 70 9.42 -3.05 19.00
N GLY A 71 10.67 -2.55 19.01
CA GLY A 71 11.80 -3.12 18.29
C GLY A 71 12.18 -2.40 17.00
N LEU A 72 11.42 -1.39 16.60
CA LEU A 72 11.78 -0.48 15.52
C LEU A 72 12.58 0.70 16.05
N CYS A 73 13.48 1.21 15.24
CA CYS A 73 14.15 2.48 15.41
C CYS A 73 13.54 3.50 14.45
N GLU A 74 13.15 4.65 14.99
CA GLU A 74 12.76 5.81 14.20
C GLU A 74 14.02 6.50 13.69
N VAL A 75 14.04 6.87 12.42
CA VAL A 75 15.14 7.59 11.78
C VAL A 75 14.61 8.88 11.17
N ALA A 76 15.13 10.00 11.63
CA ALA A 76 14.85 11.31 11.05
C ALA A 76 15.90 11.65 10.00
N SER A 77 15.46 12.08 8.82
CA SER A 77 16.29 12.54 7.70
C SER A 77 15.67 13.81 7.13
N LYS A 78 16.23 14.96 7.43
CA LYS A 78 15.67 16.28 7.13
C LYS A 78 14.23 16.39 7.67
N SER A 79 13.27 16.63 6.81
CA SER A 79 11.85 16.72 7.16
C SER A 79 11.10 15.39 7.02
N THR A 80 11.80 14.27 6.88
CA THR A 80 11.21 12.94 6.61
C THR A 80 11.52 11.98 7.76
N LEU A 81 10.58 11.07 8.02
CA LEU A 81 10.74 9.96 8.96
C LEU A 81 10.62 8.63 8.22
N PHE A 82 11.44 7.68 8.62
CA PHE A 82 11.29 6.28 8.28
C PHE A 82 11.71 5.40 9.48
N TYR A 83 11.41 4.12 9.42
CA TYR A 83 11.66 3.21 10.51
C TYR A 83 12.54 2.06 10.03
N VAL A 84 13.38 1.55 10.90
CA VAL A 84 14.20 0.37 10.63
C VAL A 84 14.17 -0.58 11.81
N ASP A 85 14.37 -1.85 11.55
CA ASP A 85 14.65 -2.80 12.63
C ASP A 85 16.03 -2.52 13.26
N ARG A 86 16.27 -3.04 14.44
CA ARG A 86 17.51 -2.79 15.21
C ARG A 86 18.80 -3.22 14.50
N THR A 87 18.70 -4.02 13.45
CA THR A 87 19.84 -4.43 12.61
C THR A 87 19.97 -3.58 11.33
N ALA A 88 19.04 -2.63 11.14
CA ALA A 88 18.86 -1.86 9.92
C ALA A 88 18.74 -2.72 8.64
N LYS A 89 18.29 -3.97 8.79
CA LYS A 89 18.07 -4.88 7.66
C LYS A 89 16.78 -4.56 6.92
N TYR A 90 15.73 -4.25 7.65
CA TYR A 90 14.42 -3.91 7.11
C TYR A 90 14.15 -2.42 7.30
N LEU A 91 13.65 -1.80 6.25
CA LEU A 91 13.24 -0.39 6.23
C LEU A 91 11.75 -0.32 5.97
N VAL A 92 11.04 0.46 6.79
CA VAL A 92 9.60 0.71 6.67
C VAL A 92 9.39 2.20 6.40
N ILE A 93 8.73 2.52 5.29
CA ILE A 93 8.27 3.87 4.95
C ILE A 93 6.76 3.89 5.14
N GLY A 94 6.28 4.73 6.06
CA GLY A 94 4.86 4.77 6.37
C GLY A 94 4.57 5.46 7.68
N ARG A 95 3.39 5.19 8.24
CA ARG A 95 2.93 5.75 9.51
C ARG A 95 2.82 4.66 10.57
N VAL A 96 3.23 4.98 11.77
CA VAL A 96 3.07 4.14 12.96
C VAL A 96 1.96 4.73 13.80
N TYR A 97 0.98 3.89 14.12
CA TYR A 97 -0.16 4.23 14.99
C TYR A 97 -0.05 3.45 16.28
N ASP A 98 -0.21 4.15 17.38
CA ASP A 98 -0.49 3.51 18.66
C ASP A 98 -1.98 3.16 18.70
N MET A 99 -2.27 1.87 18.66
CA MET A 99 -3.66 1.38 18.60
C MET A 99 -4.36 1.45 19.96
N GLU A 100 -3.60 1.49 21.06
CA GLU A 100 -4.16 1.67 22.41
C GLU A 100 -4.47 3.14 22.66
N ALA A 101 -3.50 4.02 22.44
CA ALA A 101 -3.67 5.47 22.57
C ALA A 101 -4.47 6.08 21.41
N ARG A 102 -4.72 5.34 20.33
CA ARG A 102 -5.37 5.81 19.09
C ARG A 102 -4.69 7.04 18.51
N GLN A 103 -3.38 7.06 18.52
CA GLN A 103 -2.56 8.19 18.13
C GLN A 103 -1.63 7.85 16.95
N ASP A 104 -1.54 8.77 15.99
CA ASP A 104 -0.55 8.72 14.92
C ASP A 104 0.79 9.25 15.43
N LEU A 105 1.68 8.34 15.82
CA LEU A 105 3.00 8.69 16.36
C LEU A 105 3.88 9.37 15.32
N THR A 106 3.78 8.95 14.07
CA THR A 106 4.54 9.57 12.95
C THR A 106 4.11 11.01 12.72
N ALA A 107 2.81 11.31 12.75
CA ALA A 107 2.33 12.67 12.59
C ALA A 107 2.79 13.57 13.73
N ALA A 108 2.66 13.10 14.97
CA ALA A 108 3.11 13.83 16.15
C ALA A 108 4.61 14.16 16.07
N ARG A 109 5.42 13.19 15.64
CA ARG A 109 6.85 13.36 15.52
C ARG A 109 7.27 14.28 14.36
N LEU A 110 6.61 14.19 13.21
CA LEU A 110 6.83 15.11 12.09
C LEU A 110 6.53 16.56 12.45
N LEU A 111 5.48 16.81 13.26
CA LEU A 111 5.19 18.13 13.78
C LEU A 111 6.27 18.62 14.74
N ALA A 112 6.79 17.74 15.59
CA ALA A 112 7.88 18.09 16.54
C ALA A 112 9.20 18.40 15.80
N LEU A 113 9.47 17.72 14.68
CA LEU A 113 10.66 17.95 13.86
C LEU A 113 10.54 19.20 12.98
N ASN A 114 9.32 19.65 12.70
CA ASN A 114 9.05 20.77 11.80
C ASN A 114 8.06 21.74 12.48
N PRO A 115 8.46 22.40 13.56
CA PRO A 115 7.56 23.31 14.31
C PRO A 115 7.06 24.47 13.46
N ASP A 116 7.81 24.86 12.42
CA ASP A 116 7.40 25.91 11.49
C ASP A 116 6.11 25.60 10.71
N LEU A 117 5.77 24.31 10.60
CA LEU A 117 4.49 23.90 10.00
C LEU A 117 3.29 24.32 10.86
N LEU A 118 3.46 24.36 12.18
CA LEU A 118 2.44 24.84 13.12
C LEU A 118 2.31 26.38 13.05
N THR A 119 3.45 27.08 13.04
CA THR A 119 3.48 28.54 12.96
C THR A 119 2.98 29.05 11.62
N ALA A 120 3.36 28.38 10.51
CA ALA A 120 2.82 28.70 9.19
C ALA A 120 1.31 28.45 9.09
N GLY A 121 0.79 27.39 9.70
CA GLY A 121 -0.64 27.12 9.79
C GLY A 121 -1.40 28.10 10.66
N ALA A 122 -0.81 28.56 11.78
CA ALA A 122 -1.39 29.58 12.65
C ALA A 122 -1.38 30.96 11.97
N ALA A 123 -0.25 31.36 11.36
CA ALA A 123 -0.15 32.64 10.65
C ALA A 123 -1.12 32.74 9.46
N ARG A 124 -1.35 31.64 8.75
CA ARG A 124 -2.37 31.60 7.68
C ARG A 124 -3.79 31.80 8.19
N ARG A 125 -4.11 31.26 9.38
CA ARG A 125 -5.44 31.46 10.00
C ARG A 125 -5.64 32.90 10.47
N GLU A 126 -4.59 33.53 10.99
CA GLU A 126 -4.64 34.95 11.43
C GLU A 126 -4.68 35.91 10.25
N ALA A 127 -4.08 35.57 9.12
CA ALA A 127 -4.11 36.38 7.90
C ALA A 127 -5.45 36.30 7.15
N GLY A 128 -6.39 35.47 7.60
CA GLY A 128 -7.69 35.29 6.91
C GLY A 128 -7.58 34.62 5.54
N GLU A 129 -6.41 34.11 5.22
CA GLU A 129 -6.21 33.30 4.05
C GLU A 129 -6.60 31.84 4.37
N ASP A 130 -7.88 31.55 4.20
CA ASP A 130 -8.40 30.19 4.07
C ASP A 130 -7.88 29.57 2.76
N GLU A 131 -6.55 29.63 2.53
CA GLU A 131 -5.95 28.80 1.51
C GLU A 131 -5.85 27.39 2.07
N PRO A 132 -6.62 26.45 1.55
CA PRO A 132 -6.52 25.06 1.98
C PRO A 132 -5.09 24.59 1.80
N PRO A 133 -4.60 23.62 2.63
CA PRO A 133 -3.25 23.06 2.53
C PRO A 133 -2.97 22.75 1.08
N GLN A 134 -1.81 23.22 0.55
CA GLN A 134 -1.50 23.14 -0.89
C GLN A 134 -1.96 21.81 -1.43
N LYS A 135 -3.11 21.83 -2.08
CA LYS A 135 -3.71 20.68 -2.73
C LYS A 135 -2.62 20.18 -3.67
N ARG A 136 -2.14 18.96 -3.45
CA ARG A 136 -1.72 18.17 -4.61
C ARG A 136 -2.71 18.53 -5.71
N PRO A 137 -2.26 18.88 -6.95
CA PRO A 137 -3.18 19.32 -7.97
C PRO A 137 -4.37 18.37 -7.95
N SER A 138 -5.52 18.87 -7.49
CA SER A 138 -6.70 18.03 -7.34
C SER A 138 -7.05 17.59 -8.73
N VAL A 139 -7.09 16.29 -8.94
CA VAL A 139 -7.63 15.74 -10.18
C VAL A 139 -8.95 16.43 -10.43
N PRO A 140 -9.15 17.06 -11.59
CA PRO A 140 -10.37 17.75 -11.88
C PRO A 140 -11.54 16.78 -11.77
N THR A 141 -12.67 17.25 -11.26
CA THR A 141 -13.88 16.44 -11.15
C THR A 141 -14.44 16.04 -12.51
N ARG A 142 -13.98 16.69 -13.57
CA ARG A 142 -14.35 16.42 -14.97
C ARG A 142 -13.19 16.71 -15.90
N VAL A 143 -13.05 15.89 -16.94
CA VAL A 143 -12.07 16.06 -18.01
C VAL A 143 -12.73 15.89 -19.37
N SER A 144 -12.20 16.55 -20.39
CA SER A 144 -12.57 16.29 -21.77
C SER A 144 -11.62 15.25 -22.37
N LEU A 145 -12.16 14.14 -22.86
CA LEU A 145 -11.39 13.09 -23.53
C LEU A 145 -11.14 13.39 -25.02
N ALA A 146 -11.62 14.54 -25.49
CA ALA A 146 -11.44 14.95 -26.88
C ALA A 146 -9.95 15.10 -27.23
N GLY A 147 -9.55 14.62 -28.39
CA GLY A 147 -8.18 14.70 -28.88
C GLY A 147 -7.28 13.53 -28.46
N LEU A 148 -7.74 12.63 -27.62
CA LEU A 148 -6.98 11.41 -27.31
C LEU A 148 -7.01 10.46 -28.51
N PRO A 149 -5.85 10.01 -29.05
CA PRO A 149 -5.79 9.19 -30.22
C PRO A 149 -6.21 7.74 -29.94
N ALA A 150 -6.78 7.08 -30.95
CA ALA A 150 -7.29 5.72 -30.80
C ALA A 150 -6.19 4.66 -30.59
N ASN A 151 -4.97 4.88 -31.11
CA ASN A 151 -3.85 3.98 -30.96
C ASN A 151 -3.27 3.94 -29.54
N GLY A 152 -3.74 4.81 -28.63
CA GLY A 152 -3.43 4.76 -27.19
C GLY A 152 -4.45 3.99 -26.36
N ALA A 153 -5.46 3.35 -26.97
CA ALA A 153 -6.56 2.72 -26.27
C ALA A 153 -6.65 1.21 -26.58
N ILE A 154 -6.98 0.45 -25.55
CA ILE A 154 -7.35 -0.97 -25.64
C ILE A 154 -8.82 -1.09 -25.26
N THR A 155 -9.65 -1.54 -26.20
CA THR A 155 -11.08 -1.70 -25.96
C THR A 155 -11.42 -3.14 -25.63
N TRP A 156 -12.15 -3.36 -24.52
CA TRP A 156 -12.57 -4.69 -24.11
C TRP A 156 -13.96 -4.66 -23.42
N GLY A 157 -14.51 -5.85 -23.19
CA GLY A 157 -15.85 -6.02 -22.65
C GLY A 157 -16.95 -5.98 -23.70
N PRO A 158 -18.23 -6.27 -23.33
CA PRO A 158 -19.34 -6.38 -24.26
C PRO A 158 -19.64 -5.04 -24.93
N ALA A 159 -20.01 -5.08 -26.22
CA ALA A 159 -20.20 -3.88 -27.03
C ALA A 159 -21.34 -2.97 -26.53
N ASP A 160 -22.36 -3.58 -25.92
CA ASP A 160 -23.57 -2.95 -25.38
C ASP A 160 -23.45 -2.59 -23.89
N GLY A 161 -22.32 -2.86 -23.25
CA GLY A 161 -22.08 -2.54 -21.86
C GLY A 161 -21.98 -1.05 -21.59
N PRO A 162 -22.15 -0.64 -20.31
CA PRO A 162 -21.95 0.75 -19.91
C PRO A 162 -20.51 1.19 -20.21
N LYS A 163 -20.38 2.30 -20.96
CA LYS A 163 -19.08 2.78 -21.41
C LYS A 163 -18.30 3.45 -20.29
N VAL A 164 -17.02 3.15 -20.20
CA VAL A 164 -16.08 3.74 -19.24
C VAL A 164 -14.70 3.87 -19.85
N VAL A 165 -13.99 4.94 -19.53
CA VAL A 165 -12.56 5.11 -19.86
C VAL A 165 -11.76 4.94 -18.58
N VAL A 166 -10.66 4.20 -18.64
CA VAL A 166 -9.79 3.95 -17.48
C VAL A 166 -8.35 4.26 -17.85
N PHE A 167 -7.74 5.19 -17.12
CA PHE A 167 -6.30 5.36 -17.16
C PHE A 167 -5.68 4.41 -16.14
N SER A 168 -4.82 3.52 -16.61
CA SER A 168 -4.30 2.41 -15.82
C SER A 168 -2.81 2.17 -16.03
N ASP A 169 -2.19 1.46 -15.09
CA ASP A 169 -0.85 0.91 -15.22
C ASP A 169 -0.92 -0.59 -14.98
N PHE A 170 -0.33 -1.40 -15.86
CA PHE A 170 -0.43 -2.86 -15.78
C PHE A 170 0.33 -3.45 -14.57
N ASN A 171 1.27 -2.70 -13.98
CA ASN A 171 1.95 -3.07 -12.75
C ASN A 171 1.18 -2.62 -11.48
N CYS A 172 0.01 -1.96 -11.65
CA CYS A 172 -0.81 -1.50 -10.54
C CYS A 172 -1.77 -2.59 -10.05
N SER A 173 -1.62 -3.01 -8.79
CA SER A 173 -2.48 -4.02 -8.17
C SER A 173 -3.96 -3.59 -8.06
N TYR A 174 -4.23 -2.28 -7.90
CA TYR A 174 -5.58 -1.74 -7.87
C TYR A 174 -6.23 -1.68 -9.26
N CYS A 175 -5.45 -1.49 -10.34
CA CYS A 175 -5.94 -1.59 -11.71
C CYS A 175 -6.36 -3.02 -12.04
N LYS A 176 -5.56 -4.01 -11.65
CA LYS A 176 -5.92 -5.42 -11.74
C LYS A 176 -7.23 -5.75 -11.00
N LYS A 177 -7.41 -5.23 -9.78
CA LYS A 177 -8.66 -5.42 -9.02
C LYS A 177 -9.84 -4.76 -9.73
N LEU A 178 -9.65 -3.53 -10.25
CA LEU A 178 -10.68 -2.79 -10.97
C LEU A 178 -11.13 -3.52 -12.25
N GLU A 179 -10.22 -4.16 -12.98
CA GLU A 179 -10.55 -4.98 -14.15
C GLU A 179 -11.58 -6.06 -13.83
N GLY A 180 -11.42 -6.74 -12.70
CA GLY A 180 -12.40 -7.71 -12.21
C GLY A 180 -13.77 -7.11 -11.91
N GLU A 181 -13.81 -5.92 -11.28
CA GLU A 181 -15.07 -5.22 -10.99
C GLU A 181 -15.80 -4.74 -12.25
N LEU A 182 -15.03 -4.23 -13.24
CA LEU A 182 -15.59 -3.80 -14.52
C LEU A 182 -16.15 -4.97 -15.33
N LYS A 183 -15.49 -6.13 -15.29
CA LYS A 183 -16.03 -7.38 -15.85
C LYS A 183 -17.34 -7.79 -15.16
N ALA A 184 -17.38 -7.75 -13.84
CA ALA A 184 -18.57 -8.13 -13.05
C ALA A 184 -19.80 -7.25 -13.34
N ILE A 185 -19.61 -6.02 -13.80
CA ILE A 185 -20.71 -5.14 -14.22
C ILE A 185 -20.99 -5.19 -15.72
N GLY A 186 -20.22 -5.95 -16.50
CA GLY A 186 -20.35 -6.02 -17.95
C GLY A 186 -20.01 -4.69 -18.66
N ALA A 187 -19.02 -3.95 -18.15
CA ALA A 187 -18.65 -2.67 -18.73
C ALA A 187 -17.98 -2.81 -20.10
N ARG A 188 -18.24 -1.85 -20.99
CA ARG A 188 -17.43 -1.60 -22.20
C ARG A 188 -16.33 -0.62 -21.86
N VAL A 189 -15.12 -1.12 -21.75
CA VAL A 189 -13.97 -0.38 -21.27
C VAL A 189 -13.09 0.09 -22.42
N GLU A 190 -12.74 1.35 -22.39
CA GLU A 190 -11.62 1.91 -23.15
C GLU A 190 -10.47 2.11 -22.15
N GLU A 191 -9.52 1.23 -22.17
CA GLU A 191 -8.38 1.27 -21.28
C GLU A 191 -7.21 2.01 -21.92
N ARG A 192 -6.72 3.03 -21.24
CA ARG A 192 -5.64 3.90 -21.67
C ARG A 192 -4.45 3.76 -20.71
N PRO A 193 -3.45 2.97 -21.08
CA PRO A 193 -2.29 2.79 -20.22
C PRO A 193 -1.51 4.09 -20.04
N ILE A 194 -0.96 4.24 -18.84
CA ILE A 194 0.03 5.25 -18.45
C ILE A 194 1.09 4.57 -17.58
N SER A 195 2.33 5.09 -17.60
CA SER A 195 3.48 4.39 -17.00
C SER A 195 3.94 5.06 -15.71
N ILE A 196 3.09 5.05 -14.66
CA ILE A 196 3.41 5.75 -13.41
C ILE A 196 4.52 5.08 -12.59
N PHE A 197 4.76 3.78 -12.80
CA PHE A 197 5.84 3.04 -12.13
C PHE A 197 7.13 2.98 -12.97
N GLY A 198 7.25 3.83 -13.99
CA GLY A 198 8.49 4.02 -14.75
C GLY A 198 8.67 3.11 -15.96
N ALA A 199 9.94 2.88 -16.33
CA ALA A 199 10.30 2.25 -17.61
C ALA A 199 9.76 0.83 -17.78
N GLU A 200 9.66 0.05 -16.72
CA GLU A 200 9.10 -1.31 -16.78
C GLU A 200 7.60 -1.27 -17.14
N SER A 201 6.82 -0.39 -16.53
CA SER A 201 5.41 -0.18 -16.87
C SER A 201 5.25 0.27 -18.31
N ARG A 202 6.13 1.17 -18.77
CA ARG A 202 6.16 1.63 -20.16
C ARG A 202 6.35 0.46 -21.14
N GLN A 203 7.33 -0.40 -20.87
CA GLN A 203 7.60 -1.58 -21.69
C GLN A 203 6.40 -2.52 -21.77
N VAL A 204 5.74 -2.79 -20.63
CA VAL A 204 4.54 -3.63 -20.60
C VAL A 204 3.42 -2.98 -21.41
N ALA A 205 3.18 -1.68 -21.25
CA ALA A 205 2.16 -0.94 -22.00
C ALA A 205 2.39 -1.01 -23.53
N GLU A 206 3.63 -0.83 -23.98
CA GLU A 206 4.02 -0.96 -25.38
C GLU A 206 3.81 -2.40 -25.91
N GLN A 207 4.19 -3.41 -25.13
CA GLN A 207 3.96 -4.81 -25.49
C GLN A 207 2.46 -5.12 -25.67
N VAL A 208 1.61 -4.56 -24.80
CA VAL A 208 0.17 -4.77 -24.88
C VAL A 208 -0.41 -4.04 -26.09
N LEU A 209 -0.09 -2.74 -26.28
CA LEU A 209 -0.62 -1.94 -27.39
C LEU A 209 -0.18 -2.47 -28.75
N CYS A 210 1.07 -2.90 -28.89
CA CYS A 210 1.61 -3.42 -30.15
C CYS A 210 1.25 -4.89 -30.41
N SER A 211 0.53 -5.54 -29.48
CA SER A 211 0.11 -6.91 -29.66
C SER A 211 -0.95 -7.05 -30.78
N PRO A 212 -0.91 -8.10 -31.61
CA PRO A 212 -1.99 -8.39 -32.54
C PRO A 212 -3.32 -8.73 -31.84
N ARG A 213 -3.30 -8.99 -30.54
CA ARG A 213 -4.46 -9.25 -29.70
C ARG A 213 -4.35 -8.46 -28.38
N PRO A 214 -4.53 -7.10 -28.40
CA PRO A 214 -4.27 -6.25 -27.26
C PRO A 214 -5.10 -6.61 -26.03
N GLU A 215 -6.38 -6.98 -26.20
CA GLU A 215 -7.25 -7.41 -25.09
C GLU A 215 -6.72 -8.66 -24.38
N MET A 216 -6.22 -9.65 -25.12
CA MET A 216 -5.62 -10.84 -24.51
C MET A 216 -4.34 -10.49 -23.77
N SER A 217 -3.48 -9.69 -24.38
CA SER A 217 -2.21 -9.26 -23.79
C SER A 217 -2.43 -8.42 -22.53
N LEU A 218 -3.44 -7.57 -22.50
CA LEU A 218 -3.89 -6.85 -21.31
C LEU A 218 -4.20 -7.80 -20.15
N ARG A 219 -4.97 -8.84 -20.41
CA ARG A 219 -5.31 -9.84 -19.37
C ARG A 219 -4.10 -10.62 -18.89
N MET A 220 -3.17 -10.94 -19.80
CA MET A 220 -1.90 -11.58 -19.43
C MET A 220 -1.05 -10.66 -18.56
N ALA A 221 -0.95 -9.38 -18.92
CA ALA A 221 -0.22 -8.37 -18.15
C ALA A 221 -0.77 -8.27 -16.72
N TYR A 222 -2.07 -8.11 -16.55
CA TYR A 222 -2.69 -8.07 -15.21
C TYR A 222 -2.55 -9.39 -14.43
N SER A 223 -2.39 -10.50 -15.13
CA SER A 223 -2.14 -11.80 -14.48
C SER A 223 -0.67 -12.01 -14.12
N GLY A 224 0.23 -11.11 -14.52
CA GLY A 224 1.67 -11.25 -14.31
C GLY A 224 2.29 -12.34 -15.21
N LEU A 225 1.63 -12.68 -16.32
CA LEU A 225 2.13 -13.64 -17.29
C LEU A 225 3.06 -12.93 -18.27
N ALA A 226 4.08 -13.65 -18.71
CA ALA A 226 5.02 -13.13 -19.70
C ALA A 226 4.31 -12.77 -21.01
N LEU A 227 4.58 -11.58 -21.51
CA LEU A 227 4.11 -11.11 -22.80
C LEU A 227 5.11 -11.47 -23.89
N ALA A 228 4.61 -11.79 -25.06
CA ALA A 228 5.46 -11.91 -26.24
C ALA A 228 6.00 -10.52 -26.63
N ASN A 229 7.22 -10.48 -27.18
CA ASN A 229 7.73 -9.25 -27.77
C ASN A 229 7.01 -9.02 -29.11
N PRO A 230 6.14 -8.01 -29.23
CA PRO A 230 5.44 -7.73 -30.47
C PRO A 230 6.41 -7.09 -31.49
N LYS A 231 5.99 -7.04 -32.74
CA LYS A 231 6.65 -6.17 -33.72
C LYS A 231 6.49 -4.71 -33.27
N PRO A 232 7.50 -3.85 -33.52
CA PRO A 232 7.35 -2.43 -33.26
C PRO A 232 6.09 -1.85 -33.93
N CYS A 233 5.39 -1.00 -33.22
CA CYS A 233 4.21 -0.28 -33.73
C CYS A 233 4.28 1.20 -33.33
N ASP A 234 3.31 1.98 -33.78
CA ASP A 234 3.16 3.38 -33.34
C ASP A 234 2.62 3.42 -31.91
N THR A 235 3.45 3.89 -30.97
CA THR A 235 3.13 4.06 -29.55
C THR A 235 2.87 5.52 -29.16
N SER A 236 2.73 6.43 -30.13
CA SER A 236 2.43 7.85 -29.89
C SER A 236 1.14 8.07 -29.07
N GLY A 237 0.20 7.13 -29.16
CA GLY A 237 -1.00 7.12 -28.35
C GLY A 237 -0.73 6.91 -26.85
N LEU A 238 0.31 6.16 -26.49
CA LEU A 238 0.74 6.03 -25.09
C LEU A 238 1.35 7.35 -24.60
N ASP A 239 2.16 8.02 -25.43
CA ASP A 239 2.71 9.34 -25.09
C ASP A 239 1.59 10.37 -24.86
N ALA A 240 0.54 10.32 -25.71
CA ALA A 240 -0.63 11.18 -25.55
C ALA A 240 -1.39 10.89 -24.24
N ASN A 241 -1.53 9.62 -23.85
CA ASN A 241 -2.15 9.27 -22.57
C ASN A 241 -1.34 9.80 -21.38
N GLU A 242 -0.02 9.64 -21.40
CA GLU A 242 0.88 10.14 -20.35
C GLU A 242 0.86 11.68 -20.26
N ALA A 243 0.89 12.36 -21.40
CA ALA A 243 0.78 13.81 -21.46
C ALA A 243 -0.58 14.29 -20.92
N PHE A 244 -1.66 13.59 -21.27
CA PHE A 244 -3.01 13.88 -20.78
C PHE A 244 -3.08 13.68 -19.25
N ALA A 245 -2.59 12.55 -18.75
CA ALA A 245 -2.58 12.26 -17.33
C ALA A 245 -1.79 13.32 -16.53
N LYS A 246 -0.63 13.72 -17.03
CA LYS A 246 0.19 14.77 -16.44
C LYS A 246 -0.52 16.12 -16.44
N ALA A 247 -1.14 16.51 -17.56
CA ALA A 247 -1.85 17.78 -17.69
C ALA A 247 -3.07 17.89 -16.76
N HIS A 248 -3.70 16.75 -16.43
CA HIS A 248 -4.87 16.71 -15.55
C HIS A 248 -4.53 16.26 -14.10
N GLY A 249 -3.24 16.16 -13.75
CA GLY A 249 -2.81 15.86 -12.39
C GLY A 249 -3.10 14.41 -11.94
N PHE A 250 -3.23 13.45 -12.88
CA PHE A 250 -3.41 12.05 -12.55
C PHE A 250 -2.12 11.47 -11.93
N GLY A 251 -1.97 11.63 -10.62
CA GLY A 251 -0.79 11.20 -9.87
C GLY A 251 -0.81 9.74 -9.41
N GLY A 252 -1.85 8.99 -9.78
CA GLY A 252 -2.02 7.59 -9.40
C GLY A 252 -2.98 6.84 -10.34
N THR A 253 -3.01 5.53 -10.24
CA THR A 253 -3.88 4.66 -11.01
C THR A 253 -4.68 3.72 -10.09
N PRO A 254 -5.88 3.30 -10.51
CA PRO A 254 -6.59 3.69 -11.72
C PRO A 254 -7.27 5.07 -11.62
N VAL A 255 -7.47 5.75 -12.75
CA VAL A 255 -8.38 6.89 -12.85
C VAL A 255 -9.51 6.51 -13.81
N ILE A 256 -10.75 6.66 -13.37
CA ILE A 256 -11.96 6.21 -14.05
C ILE A 256 -12.70 7.43 -14.55
N VAL A 257 -13.00 7.48 -15.85
CA VAL A 257 -13.72 8.58 -16.47
C VAL A 257 -15.00 8.08 -17.12
N ARG A 258 -16.13 8.76 -16.81
CA ARG A 258 -17.38 8.52 -17.49
C ARG A 258 -17.41 9.33 -18.79
N PRO A 259 -17.46 8.70 -19.97
CA PRO A 259 -17.28 9.41 -21.24
C PRO A 259 -18.46 10.32 -21.60
N SER A 260 -19.66 10.12 -21.04
CA SER A 260 -20.85 10.91 -21.34
C SER A 260 -20.76 12.38 -20.88
N ASP A 261 -19.99 12.65 -19.83
CA ASP A 261 -19.88 13.98 -19.24
C ASP A 261 -18.50 14.31 -18.68
N GLY A 262 -17.54 13.42 -18.89
CA GLY A 262 -16.16 13.58 -18.43
C GLY A 262 -15.96 13.46 -16.92
N ALA A 263 -16.98 13.04 -16.15
CA ALA A 263 -16.85 12.89 -14.70
C ALA A 263 -15.75 11.90 -14.32
N VAL A 264 -14.96 12.25 -13.29
CA VAL A 264 -13.76 11.51 -12.88
C VAL A 264 -13.94 10.90 -11.49
N LEU A 265 -13.48 9.65 -11.33
CA LEU A 265 -13.25 8.99 -10.06
C LEU A 265 -11.80 8.51 -9.99
N GLU A 266 -11.10 8.89 -8.93
CA GLU A 266 -9.75 8.42 -8.65
C GLU A 266 -9.75 7.15 -7.82
N GLY A 267 -8.84 6.26 -8.17
CA GLY A 267 -8.60 5.01 -7.42
C GLY A 267 -9.64 3.93 -7.65
N TYR A 268 -9.38 2.79 -7.04
CA TYR A 268 -10.25 1.61 -7.10
C TYR A 268 -11.66 1.91 -6.59
N ARG A 269 -12.65 1.33 -7.25
CA ARG A 269 -14.05 1.33 -6.82
C ARG A 269 -14.67 -0.06 -7.00
N PRO A 270 -15.48 -0.55 -6.04
CA PRO A 270 -16.19 -1.81 -6.17
C PRO A 270 -17.33 -1.70 -7.18
N ALA A 271 -17.78 -2.84 -7.70
CA ALA A 271 -18.84 -2.95 -8.73
C ALA A 271 -20.10 -2.14 -8.42
N ALA A 272 -20.54 -2.11 -7.16
CA ALA A 272 -21.72 -1.33 -6.75
C ALA A 272 -21.53 0.17 -7.01
N ALA A 273 -20.40 0.74 -6.58
CA ALA A 273 -20.09 2.15 -6.78
C ALA A 273 -19.87 2.48 -8.27
N LEU A 274 -19.30 1.56 -9.04
CA LEU A 274 -19.13 1.73 -10.48
C LEU A 274 -20.48 1.78 -11.19
N ARG A 275 -21.44 0.90 -10.84
CA ARG A 275 -22.80 0.92 -11.40
C ARG A 275 -23.50 2.24 -11.11
N GLU A 276 -23.40 2.73 -9.89
CA GLU A 276 -23.97 4.02 -9.49
C GLU A 276 -23.34 5.16 -10.29
N PHE A 277 -22.01 5.20 -10.34
CA PHE A 277 -21.28 6.23 -11.10
C PHE A 277 -21.65 6.23 -12.58
N LEU A 278 -21.71 5.08 -13.23
CA LEU A 278 -21.98 4.98 -14.67
C LEU A 278 -23.46 5.26 -15.01
N ARG A 279 -24.40 5.06 -14.07
CA ARG A 279 -25.83 5.38 -14.23
C ARG A 279 -26.17 6.84 -13.95
N ALA A 280 -25.34 7.53 -13.16
CA ALA A 280 -25.64 8.91 -12.79
C ALA A 280 -25.76 9.77 -14.04
N ALA A 281 -26.92 10.46 -14.18
CA ALA A 281 -27.16 11.36 -15.29
C ALA A 281 -26.10 12.49 -15.28
N PRO A 282 -25.71 13.01 -16.46
CA PRO A 282 -24.85 14.19 -16.54
C PRO A 282 -25.47 15.35 -15.75
N ARG A 283 -24.73 15.88 -14.76
CA ARG A 283 -25.19 17.12 -14.11
C ARG A 283 -25.22 18.23 -15.16
N GLN A 284 -26.37 18.70 -15.48
CA GLN A 284 -26.50 19.92 -16.29
C GLN A 284 -25.87 21.07 -15.49
N THR A 285 -24.77 21.61 -16.00
CA THR A 285 -24.26 22.88 -15.50
C THR A 285 -25.31 23.93 -15.91
N SER A 286 -26.12 24.37 -14.96
CA SER A 286 -26.90 25.59 -15.17
C SER A 286 -25.90 26.70 -15.47
N LYS A 287 -25.89 27.21 -16.71
CA LYS A 287 -25.30 28.49 -17.04
C LYS A 287 -26.04 29.54 -16.21
N GLY A 288 -25.40 30.03 -15.14
CA GLY A 288 -25.74 31.31 -14.53
C GLY A 288 -25.10 32.43 -15.30
#